data_bc8360ddce10b01798125792a2cee296
#
_entry.id   bc8360ddce10b01798125792a2cee296
#
_cell.length_a   1.000
_cell.length_b   1.000
_cell.length_c   1.000
_cell.angle_alpha   90.00
_cell.angle_beta   90.00
_cell.angle_gamma   90.00
#
_symmetry.space_group_name_H-M   'P 1'
#
loop_
_entity.id
_entity.type
_entity.pdbx_description
1 polymer ?
#
loop_
_entity_poly.entity_id
_entity_poly.type
_entity_poly.pdbx_seq_one_letter_code
_entity_poly.pdbx_strand_id
1 'polypeptide(L)'
;MKKSKLVLAIVSLFAFVLAACGDSSSEKEYEYLSLVTGGAQGTYYALGGSFAEFITEDTGIKTTAEVSNASSANVTALQEGKAEIAFVQSDIAYYAKNGEQMFKDKKVDSIRAVGGLYPETVQLVTTKASGIKSFADLKGKKVSVGAPGSGTLANATQLLEIHGLSLDDIDAQNLDFGESTDGLSSGQIDAAFITSGYPTGAVEGLNATTEVVIIPVEAAKADELIAKYPYYTKGVISAGTYGLAADVPAVSVLAMIIVDAELPDDIVYNITKAIYTHTDKITHARGSNIKIETALDGVGIDVHPGAKKFFDEQK
;
A
#
# COMPACT_ATOMS: atom_id res chain seq x y z
N MET A 1 53.81 56.38 32.72
CA MET A 1 53.63 55.00 33.15
C MET A 1 52.27 54.77 33.82
N LYS A 2 51.13 54.96 33.12
CA LYS A 2 49.78 54.74 33.68
C LYS A 2 48.72 54.39 32.57
N LYS A 3 49.11 53.70 31.51
CA LYS A 3 48.15 53.27 30.42
C LYS A 3 48.19 51.76 30.08
N SER A 4 48.88 50.95 30.89
CA SER A 4 49.07 49.51 30.57
C SER A 4 48.28 48.52 31.43
N LYS A 5 47.42 49.00 32.35
CA LYS A 5 46.67 48.11 33.27
C LYS A 5 45.18 47.99 32.98
N LEU A 6 44.67 48.69 31.93
CA LEU A 6 43.25 48.67 31.61
C LEU A 6 42.88 47.73 30.45
N VAL A 7 43.86 47.21 29.73
CA VAL A 7 43.65 46.32 28.57
C VAL A 7 43.58 44.82 28.99
N LEU A 8 44.09 44.47 30.21
CA LEU A 8 44.12 43.07 30.65
C LEU A 8 42.84 42.60 31.33
N ALA A 9 41.91 43.51 31.69
CA ALA A 9 40.65 43.16 32.38
C ALA A 9 39.48 42.92 31.42
N ILE A 10 39.58 43.25 30.14
CA ILE A 10 38.51 43.10 29.13
C ILE A 10 38.64 41.76 28.38
N VAL A 11 39.82 41.14 28.36
CA VAL A 11 40.03 39.86 27.65
C VAL A 11 39.57 38.64 28.50
N SER A 12 39.40 38.77 29.82
CA SER A 12 38.99 37.68 30.68
C SER A 12 37.47 37.48 30.79
N LEU A 13 36.65 38.38 30.22
CA LEU A 13 35.19 38.29 30.30
C LEU A 13 34.54 37.71 29.01
N PHE A 14 35.35 37.43 27.98
CA PHE A 14 34.86 36.85 26.71
C PHE A 14 35.10 35.34 26.57
N ALA A 15 35.67 34.69 27.60
CA ALA A 15 36.01 33.27 27.58
C ALA A 15 34.95 32.35 28.24
N PHE A 16 33.80 32.89 28.69
CA PHE A 16 32.79 32.11 29.43
C PHE A 16 31.43 31.96 28.72
N VAL A 17 31.32 32.35 27.43
CA VAL A 17 30.03 32.25 26.65
C VAL A 17 30.08 31.15 25.59
N LEU A 18 31.13 30.31 25.51
CA LEU A 18 31.26 29.25 24.50
C LEU A 18 31.10 27.83 25.05
N ALA A 19 30.48 27.64 26.20
CA ALA A 19 30.26 26.32 26.78
C ALA A 19 28.79 26.01 27.06
N ALA A 20 27.87 26.53 26.22
CA ALA A 20 26.44 26.20 26.27
C ALA A 20 25.87 25.93 24.87
N CYS A 21 26.63 25.26 24.00
CA CYS A 21 26.08 24.48 22.92
C CYS A 21 26.05 23.03 23.40
N GLY A 22 25.11 22.72 24.30
CA GLY A 22 24.65 21.36 24.49
C GLY A 22 24.16 20.86 23.14
N ASP A 23 24.57 19.66 22.81
CA ASP A 23 24.12 18.85 21.70
C ASP A 23 22.59 18.64 21.83
N SER A 24 21.81 19.65 21.46
CA SER A 24 20.42 19.45 21.15
C SER A 24 20.42 18.84 19.74
N SER A 25 20.42 17.52 19.65
CA SER A 25 19.83 16.86 18.52
C SER A 25 18.47 17.53 18.31
N SER A 26 18.37 18.41 17.31
CA SER A 26 17.08 18.98 16.93
C SER A 26 16.27 17.77 16.44
N GLU A 27 15.39 17.23 17.29
CA GLU A 27 14.37 16.31 16.87
C GLU A 27 13.67 16.98 15.70
N LYS A 28 13.63 16.29 14.56
CA LYS A 28 12.96 16.80 13.37
C LYS A 28 11.48 16.96 13.73
N GLU A 29 11.02 18.20 13.85
CA GLU A 29 9.61 18.49 14.15
C GLU A 29 8.80 18.24 12.88
N TYR A 30 7.84 17.32 12.95
CA TYR A 30 6.95 16.98 11.85
C TYR A 30 5.67 17.82 11.96
N GLU A 31 5.54 18.86 11.14
CA GLU A 31 4.30 19.64 11.04
C GLU A 31 3.27 19.01 10.09
N TYR A 32 3.72 18.11 9.22
CA TYR A 32 2.92 17.49 8.18
C TYR A 32 3.41 16.08 7.89
N LEU A 33 2.45 15.17 7.59
CA LEU A 33 2.71 13.81 7.13
C LEU A 33 1.95 13.54 5.82
N SER A 34 2.64 13.01 4.82
CA SER A 34 2.05 12.54 3.58
C SER A 34 1.80 11.04 3.67
N LEU A 35 0.55 10.62 3.42
CA LEU A 35 0.12 9.22 3.32
C LEU A 35 -0.20 8.90 1.86
N VAL A 36 0.73 8.26 1.16
CA VAL A 36 0.52 7.84 -0.23
C VAL A 36 -0.29 6.55 -0.30
N THR A 37 -1.27 6.51 -1.20
CA THR A 37 -2.32 5.48 -1.26
C THR A 37 -2.27 4.67 -2.55
N GLY A 38 -3.17 4.92 -3.47
CA GLY A 38 -3.34 4.33 -4.79
C GLY A 38 -4.26 5.22 -5.61
N GLY A 39 -4.83 4.70 -6.69
CA GLY A 39 -5.83 5.42 -7.49
C GLY A 39 -7.08 5.75 -6.66
N ALA A 40 -7.73 6.89 -6.97
CA ALA A 40 -8.85 7.44 -6.19
C ALA A 40 -10.07 6.52 -6.07
N GLN A 41 -10.23 5.55 -6.98
CA GLN A 41 -11.34 4.59 -6.97
C GLN A 41 -10.98 3.24 -6.31
N GLY A 42 -9.78 3.13 -5.68
CA GLY A 42 -9.31 1.95 -4.98
C GLY A 42 -9.52 2.02 -3.47
N THR A 43 -9.40 0.86 -2.82
CA THR A 43 -9.58 0.73 -1.36
C THR A 43 -8.51 1.48 -0.56
N TYR A 44 -7.27 1.57 -1.04
CA TYR A 44 -6.22 2.34 -0.37
C TYR A 44 -6.60 3.80 -0.17
N TYR A 45 -7.13 4.45 -1.21
CA TYR A 45 -7.52 5.86 -1.11
C TYR A 45 -8.73 6.04 -0.18
N ALA A 46 -9.72 5.14 -0.26
CA ALA A 46 -10.90 5.19 0.60
C ALA A 46 -10.54 5.05 2.10
N LEU A 47 -9.65 4.12 2.45
CA LEU A 47 -9.16 3.95 3.82
C LEU A 47 -8.17 5.05 4.21
N GLY A 48 -7.34 5.48 3.26
CA GLY A 48 -6.32 6.51 3.48
C GLY A 48 -6.91 7.82 3.98
N GLY A 49 -8.08 8.21 3.47
CA GLY A 49 -8.81 9.37 3.96
C GLY A 49 -9.15 9.26 5.44
N SER A 50 -9.71 8.12 5.86
CA SER A 50 -10.02 7.86 7.27
C SER A 50 -8.76 7.82 8.15
N PHE A 51 -7.70 7.14 7.68
CA PHE A 51 -6.44 7.07 8.43
C PHE A 51 -5.79 8.45 8.59
N ALA A 52 -5.78 9.27 7.54
CA ALA A 52 -5.24 10.63 7.61
C ALA A 52 -5.99 11.50 8.64
N GLU A 53 -7.33 11.36 8.71
CA GLU A 53 -8.16 12.01 9.71
C GLU A 53 -7.80 11.53 11.13
N PHE A 54 -7.76 10.21 11.37
CA PHE A 54 -7.44 9.64 12.68
C PHE A 54 -6.04 10.01 13.16
N ILE A 55 -5.04 9.94 12.26
CA ILE A 55 -3.67 10.34 12.58
C ILE A 55 -3.62 11.81 12.95
N THR A 56 -4.29 12.68 12.19
CA THR A 56 -4.35 14.12 12.49
C THR A 56 -4.99 14.38 13.85
N GLU A 57 -6.10 13.70 14.17
CA GLU A 57 -6.80 13.86 15.45
C GLU A 57 -5.95 13.40 16.65
N ASP A 58 -5.28 12.22 16.53
CA ASP A 58 -4.57 11.61 17.66
C ASP A 58 -3.16 12.20 17.87
N THR A 59 -2.50 12.69 16.80
CA THR A 59 -1.12 13.21 16.86
C THR A 59 -1.03 14.73 16.89
N GLY A 60 -2.06 15.41 16.39
CA GLY A 60 -2.00 16.85 16.10
C GLY A 60 -1.17 17.20 14.85
N ILE A 61 -0.55 16.22 14.19
CA ILE A 61 0.24 16.42 12.97
C ILE A 61 -0.69 16.31 11.76
N LYS A 62 -0.79 17.39 10.99
CA LYS A 62 -1.64 17.39 9.79
C LYS A 62 -1.21 16.28 8.83
N THR A 63 -2.09 15.31 8.59
CA THR A 63 -1.86 14.20 7.67
C THR A 63 -2.80 14.29 6.48
N THR A 64 -2.30 14.00 5.28
CA THR A 64 -3.11 14.02 4.04
C THR A 64 -2.93 12.72 3.27
N ALA A 65 -4.05 12.13 2.84
CA ALA A 65 -4.05 11.00 1.92
C ALA A 65 -3.86 11.48 0.48
N GLU A 66 -2.86 10.95 -0.21
CA GLU A 66 -2.50 11.34 -1.56
C GLU A 66 -2.69 10.20 -2.56
N VAL A 67 -3.21 10.52 -3.73
CA VAL A 67 -3.31 9.59 -4.86
C VAL A 67 -1.91 9.24 -5.36
N SER A 68 -1.71 7.97 -5.70
CA SER A 68 -0.45 7.47 -6.26
C SER A 68 -0.68 6.31 -7.23
N ASN A 69 0.43 5.79 -7.77
CA ASN A 69 0.42 4.56 -8.55
C ASN A 69 0.54 3.28 -7.67
N ALA A 70 0.26 3.37 -6.38
CA ALA A 70 0.28 2.30 -5.39
C ALA A 70 1.66 1.66 -5.13
N SER A 71 1.71 0.39 -4.76
CA SER A 71 2.73 -0.27 -3.94
C SER A 71 4.19 0.03 -4.26
N SER A 72 4.69 -0.24 -5.48
CA SER A 72 6.11 0.01 -5.80
C SER A 72 6.43 1.50 -5.91
N ALA A 73 5.48 2.30 -6.42
CA ALA A 73 5.63 3.75 -6.47
C ALA A 73 5.65 4.35 -5.06
N ASN A 74 4.84 3.80 -4.15
CA ASN A 74 4.78 4.20 -2.74
C ASN A 74 6.08 3.91 -2.00
N VAL A 75 6.64 2.70 -2.17
CA VAL A 75 7.97 2.37 -1.63
C VAL A 75 9.03 3.34 -2.12
N THR A 76 9.00 3.67 -3.43
CA THR A 76 9.92 4.64 -4.00
C THR A 76 9.71 6.04 -3.41
N ALA A 77 8.46 6.47 -3.19
CA ALA A 77 8.15 7.76 -2.58
C ALA A 77 8.72 7.88 -1.16
N LEU A 78 8.61 6.83 -0.34
CA LEU A 78 9.24 6.79 0.99
C LEU A 78 10.77 6.86 0.88
N GLN A 79 11.37 6.04 0.01
CA GLN A 79 12.83 6.03 -0.19
C GLN A 79 13.39 7.38 -0.64
N GLU A 80 12.62 8.13 -1.40
CA GLU A 80 12.98 9.47 -1.89
C GLU A 80 12.63 10.60 -0.90
N GLY A 81 12.06 10.26 0.28
CA GLY A 81 11.62 11.25 1.28
C GLY A 81 10.47 12.14 0.81
N LYS A 82 9.64 11.64 -0.09
CA LYS A 82 8.46 12.35 -0.63
C LYS A 82 7.18 12.05 0.14
N ALA A 83 7.20 11.03 0.97
CA ALA A 83 6.11 10.65 1.86
C ALA A 83 6.68 9.98 3.11
N GLU A 84 5.96 10.03 4.21
CA GLU A 84 6.31 9.41 5.48
C GLU A 84 5.59 8.10 5.72
N ILE A 85 4.38 7.96 5.16
CA ILE A 85 3.47 6.82 5.37
C ILE A 85 2.98 6.32 4.01
N ALA A 86 2.86 5.01 3.84
CA ALA A 86 2.39 4.46 2.58
C ALA A 86 1.58 3.18 2.75
N PHE A 87 0.55 3.02 1.92
CA PHE A 87 -0.04 1.72 1.65
C PHE A 87 0.84 0.89 0.73
N VAL A 88 0.95 -0.40 1.00
CA VAL A 88 1.73 -1.33 0.17
C VAL A 88 1.17 -2.75 0.30
N GLN A 89 1.35 -3.57 -0.72
CA GLN A 89 1.16 -5.02 -0.63
C GLN A 89 2.37 -5.66 0.08
N SER A 90 2.13 -6.71 0.86
CA SER A 90 3.18 -7.42 1.61
C SER A 90 4.24 -8.06 0.71
N ASP A 91 3.86 -8.59 -0.45
CA ASP A 91 4.77 -9.11 -1.47
C ASP A 91 5.69 -8.01 -2.03
N ILE A 92 5.14 -6.84 -2.34
CA ILE A 92 5.91 -5.71 -2.87
C ILE A 92 6.88 -5.15 -1.82
N ALA A 93 6.45 -5.03 -0.56
CA ALA A 93 7.31 -4.63 0.54
C ALA A 93 8.47 -5.62 0.75
N TYR A 94 8.18 -6.92 0.65
CA TYR A 94 9.20 -7.97 0.71
C TYR A 94 10.18 -7.88 -0.46
N TYR A 95 9.71 -7.72 -1.70
CA TYR A 95 10.58 -7.57 -2.87
C TYR A 95 11.48 -6.33 -2.75
N ALA A 96 10.95 -5.23 -2.24
CA ALA A 96 11.74 -4.02 -2.00
C ALA A 96 12.83 -4.27 -0.96
N LYS A 97 12.50 -4.87 0.18
CA LYS A 97 13.43 -5.17 1.27
C LYS A 97 14.56 -6.12 0.84
N ASN A 98 14.27 -7.06 -0.05
CA ASN A 98 15.24 -8.07 -0.50
C ASN A 98 15.93 -7.75 -1.82
N GLY A 99 15.50 -6.71 -2.54
CA GLY A 99 16.04 -6.36 -3.86
C GLY A 99 15.64 -7.38 -4.92
N GLU A 100 14.38 -7.81 -4.92
CA GLU A 100 13.81 -8.82 -5.82
C GLU A 100 12.84 -8.20 -6.83
N GLN A 101 12.46 -8.93 -7.85
CA GLN A 101 11.47 -8.57 -8.88
C GLN A 101 11.73 -7.16 -9.44
N MET A 102 10.76 -6.23 -9.33
CA MET A 102 10.87 -4.85 -9.79
C MET A 102 11.94 -4.02 -9.04
N PHE A 103 12.42 -4.51 -7.88
CA PHE A 103 13.50 -3.92 -7.09
C PHE A 103 14.83 -4.65 -7.26
N LYS A 104 14.99 -5.49 -8.30
CA LYS A 104 16.22 -6.25 -8.54
C LYS A 104 17.42 -5.32 -8.51
N ASP A 105 18.41 -5.68 -7.69
CA ASP A 105 19.65 -4.93 -7.47
C ASP A 105 19.44 -3.50 -6.84
N LYS A 106 18.25 -3.23 -6.32
CA LYS A 106 17.85 -1.96 -5.67
C LYS A 106 17.14 -2.22 -4.36
N LYS A 107 17.87 -2.79 -3.41
CA LYS A 107 17.35 -3.07 -2.08
C LYS A 107 16.94 -1.79 -1.35
N VAL A 108 15.77 -1.79 -0.70
CA VAL A 108 15.25 -0.65 0.06
C VAL A 108 15.27 -1.00 1.55
N ASP A 109 16.25 -0.44 2.27
CA ASP A 109 16.42 -0.67 3.71
C ASP A 109 15.70 0.38 4.59
N SER A 110 15.22 1.47 3.98
CA SER A 110 14.60 2.62 4.67
C SER A 110 13.12 2.45 5.00
N ILE A 111 12.52 1.27 4.81
CA ILE A 111 11.11 1.05 5.13
C ILE A 111 10.93 0.11 6.32
N ARG A 112 9.88 0.36 7.11
CA ARG A 112 9.42 -0.51 8.22
C ARG A 112 7.91 -0.68 8.15
N ALA A 113 7.45 -1.84 8.56
CA ALA A 113 6.01 -2.10 8.67
C ALA A 113 5.42 -1.41 9.90
N VAL A 114 4.24 -0.84 9.72
CA VAL A 114 3.33 -0.52 10.81
C VAL A 114 2.50 -1.76 11.15
N GLY A 115 1.86 -2.36 10.13
CA GLY A 115 1.12 -3.61 10.28
C GLY A 115 0.24 -3.93 9.08
N GLY A 116 -0.31 -5.15 9.07
CA GLY A 116 -1.24 -5.67 8.08
C GLY A 116 -2.66 -5.17 8.30
N LEU A 117 -3.41 -5.00 7.24
CA LEU A 117 -4.76 -4.41 7.27
C LEU A 117 -5.84 -5.42 6.87
N TYR A 118 -5.84 -5.85 5.63
CA TYR A 118 -6.88 -6.73 5.07
C TYR A 118 -6.35 -7.49 3.85
N PRO A 119 -6.96 -8.64 3.49
CA PRO A 119 -6.63 -9.32 2.25
C PRO A 119 -7.04 -8.50 1.02
N GLU A 120 -6.12 -8.24 0.12
CA GLU A 120 -6.37 -7.66 -1.19
C GLU A 120 -6.55 -8.76 -2.21
N THR A 121 -7.76 -8.85 -2.75
CA THR A 121 -8.12 -9.90 -3.69
C THR A 121 -7.80 -9.48 -5.12
N VAL A 122 -7.12 -10.35 -5.84
CA VAL A 122 -6.89 -10.15 -7.28
C VAL A 122 -8.16 -10.52 -8.02
N GLN A 123 -8.75 -9.55 -8.68
CA GLN A 123 -9.98 -9.65 -9.45
C GLN A 123 -9.65 -9.49 -10.94
N LEU A 124 -9.78 -10.55 -11.72
CA LEU A 124 -9.77 -10.43 -13.18
C LEU A 124 -11.18 -10.09 -13.65
N VAL A 125 -11.40 -8.79 -13.88
CA VAL A 125 -12.69 -8.20 -14.21
C VAL A 125 -12.86 -8.13 -15.70
N THR A 126 -14.02 -8.54 -16.19
CA THR A 126 -14.44 -8.38 -17.59
C THR A 126 -15.93 -8.09 -17.65
N THR A 127 -16.46 -7.92 -18.86
CA THR A 127 -17.90 -7.76 -19.10
C THR A 127 -18.46 -9.00 -19.77
N LYS A 128 -19.75 -9.24 -19.61
CA LYS A 128 -20.43 -10.32 -20.33
C LYS A 128 -20.29 -10.21 -21.85
N ALA A 129 -20.21 -8.98 -22.36
CA ALA A 129 -20.10 -8.72 -23.80
C ALA A 129 -18.74 -9.15 -24.38
N SER A 130 -17.66 -9.19 -23.56
CA SER A 130 -16.32 -9.59 -24.02
C SER A 130 -16.22 -11.06 -24.43
N GLY A 131 -17.08 -11.92 -23.86
CA GLY A 131 -17.07 -13.36 -24.06
C GLY A 131 -15.90 -14.10 -23.40
N ILE A 132 -15.05 -13.44 -22.61
CA ILE A 132 -13.95 -14.02 -21.86
C ILE A 132 -14.51 -14.87 -20.71
N LYS A 133 -14.02 -16.10 -20.56
CA LYS A 133 -14.47 -17.07 -19.55
C LYS A 133 -13.32 -17.67 -18.73
N SER A 134 -12.08 -17.51 -19.19
CA SER A 134 -10.88 -18.07 -18.58
C SER A 134 -9.66 -17.20 -18.86
N PHE A 135 -8.57 -17.45 -18.14
CA PHE A 135 -7.27 -16.80 -18.42
C PHE A 135 -6.77 -17.10 -19.84
N ALA A 136 -7.06 -18.29 -20.37
CA ALA A 136 -6.64 -18.66 -21.74
C ALA A 136 -7.26 -17.76 -22.82
N ASP A 137 -8.44 -17.21 -22.56
CA ASP A 137 -9.15 -16.31 -23.49
C ASP A 137 -8.50 -14.91 -23.56
N LEU A 138 -7.55 -14.60 -22.66
CA LEU A 138 -6.83 -13.32 -22.66
C LEU A 138 -5.85 -13.16 -23.81
N LYS A 139 -5.43 -14.26 -24.44
CA LYS A 139 -4.45 -14.23 -25.53
C LYS A 139 -4.91 -13.32 -26.67
N GLY A 140 -4.08 -12.32 -27.01
CA GLY A 140 -4.37 -11.30 -28.03
C GLY A 140 -5.44 -10.28 -27.65
N LYS A 141 -5.93 -10.27 -26.39
CA LYS A 141 -6.89 -9.32 -25.87
C LYS A 141 -6.22 -8.06 -25.32
N LYS A 142 -6.96 -6.96 -25.29
CA LYS A 142 -6.56 -5.73 -24.61
C LYS A 142 -6.87 -5.86 -23.12
N VAL A 143 -5.83 -5.95 -22.31
CA VAL A 143 -5.97 -6.23 -20.87
C VAL A 143 -5.26 -5.15 -20.05
N SER A 144 -6.02 -4.47 -19.18
CA SER A 144 -5.39 -3.62 -18.17
C SER A 144 -4.72 -4.49 -17.12
N VAL A 145 -3.43 -4.24 -16.91
CA VAL A 145 -2.58 -4.96 -15.94
C VAL A 145 -2.25 -4.12 -14.71
N GLY A 146 -2.93 -2.99 -14.54
CA GLY A 146 -2.72 -2.03 -13.45
C GLY A 146 -1.76 -0.90 -13.82
N ALA A 147 -1.78 0.16 -13.03
CA ALA A 147 -0.93 1.34 -13.22
C ALA A 147 0.56 0.99 -13.18
N PRO A 148 1.42 1.77 -13.86
CA PRO A 148 2.87 1.56 -13.80
C PRO A 148 3.37 1.67 -12.35
N GLY A 149 4.10 0.66 -11.87
CA GLY A 149 4.60 0.64 -10.49
C GLY A 149 3.56 0.21 -9.44
N SER A 150 2.38 -0.28 -9.86
CA SER A 150 1.40 -0.87 -8.94
C SER A 150 1.77 -2.31 -8.55
N GLY A 151 1.27 -2.75 -7.40
CA GLY A 151 1.30 -4.16 -7.02
C GLY A 151 0.39 -5.01 -7.92
N THR A 152 -0.68 -4.44 -8.45
CA THR A 152 -1.57 -5.09 -9.43
C THR A 152 -0.80 -5.55 -10.67
N LEU A 153 0.15 -4.75 -11.16
CA LEU A 153 0.99 -5.14 -12.31
C LEU A 153 1.84 -6.38 -11.99
N ALA A 154 2.39 -6.48 -10.78
CA ALA A 154 3.12 -7.65 -10.33
C ALA A 154 2.20 -8.89 -10.27
N ASN A 155 1.03 -8.74 -9.66
CA ASN A 155 0.06 -9.83 -9.53
C ASN A 155 -0.47 -10.29 -10.90
N ALA A 156 -0.77 -9.37 -11.81
CA ALA A 156 -1.18 -9.68 -13.18
C ALA A 156 -0.10 -10.50 -13.91
N THR A 157 1.16 -10.05 -13.83
CA THR A 157 2.29 -10.76 -14.45
C THR A 157 2.44 -12.18 -13.91
N GLN A 158 2.35 -12.36 -12.59
CA GLN A 158 2.49 -13.67 -11.93
C GLN A 158 1.32 -14.60 -12.23
N LEU A 159 0.08 -14.08 -12.27
CA LEU A 159 -1.09 -14.87 -12.65
C LEU A 159 -1.07 -15.27 -14.13
N LEU A 160 -0.69 -14.37 -15.02
CA LEU A 160 -0.49 -14.72 -16.43
C LEU A 160 0.54 -15.84 -16.58
N GLU A 161 1.67 -15.73 -15.90
CA GLU A 161 2.74 -16.75 -15.92
C GLU A 161 2.25 -18.13 -15.51
N ILE A 162 1.52 -18.22 -14.38
CA ILE A 162 0.97 -19.50 -13.89
C ILE A 162 -0.03 -20.12 -14.87
N HIS A 163 -0.70 -19.29 -15.67
CA HIS A 163 -1.63 -19.75 -16.71
C HIS A 163 -0.95 -19.95 -18.08
N GLY A 164 0.39 -19.87 -18.14
CA GLY A 164 1.17 -20.10 -19.37
C GLY A 164 1.12 -18.95 -20.36
N LEU A 165 0.83 -17.75 -19.88
CA LEU A 165 0.82 -16.51 -20.65
C LEU A 165 1.89 -15.55 -20.11
N SER A 166 2.22 -14.57 -20.93
CA SER A 166 3.09 -13.44 -20.56
C SER A 166 2.43 -12.12 -20.97
N LEU A 167 3.03 -11.00 -20.60
CA LEU A 167 2.58 -9.69 -21.07
C LEU A 167 2.65 -9.55 -22.60
N ASP A 168 3.56 -10.29 -23.27
CA ASP A 168 3.71 -10.30 -24.72
C ASP A 168 2.59 -11.09 -25.43
N ASP A 169 1.86 -11.95 -24.72
CA ASP A 169 0.73 -12.70 -25.27
C ASP A 169 -0.59 -11.91 -25.30
N ILE A 170 -0.61 -10.72 -24.69
CA ILE A 170 -1.76 -9.82 -24.59
C ILE A 170 -1.40 -8.42 -25.11
N ASP A 171 -2.39 -7.58 -25.42
CA ASP A 171 -2.18 -6.13 -25.61
C ASP A 171 -2.29 -5.46 -24.23
N ALA A 172 -1.18 -5.44 -23.47
CA ALA A 172 -1.13 -4.99 -22.10
C ALA A 172 -1.30 -3.47 -22.02
N GLN A 173 -2.28 -3.02 -21.22
CA GLN A 173 -2.55 -1.61 -20.95
C GLN A 173 -2.20 -1.30 -19.50
N ASN A 174 -1.41 -0.26 -19.26
CA ASN A 174 -1.07 0.19 -17.90
C ASN A 174 -2.01 1.32 -17.48
N LEU A 175 -3.16 0.95 -16.91
CA LEU A 175 -4.23 1.86 -16.51
C LEU A 175 -4.47 1.76 -15.00
N ASP A 176 -4.94 2.85 -14.39
CA ASP A 176 -5.49 2.80 -13.04
C ASP A 176 -6.88 2.12 -13.03
N PHE A 177 -7.49 1.96 -11.84
CA PHE A 177 -8.76 1.24 -11.73
C PHE A 177 -9.92 2.01 -12.38
N GLY A 178 -9.93 3.34 -12.31
CA GLY A 178 -10.93 4.18 -12.94
C GLY A 178 -10.85 4.10 -14.47
N GLU A 179 -9.65 4.34 -15.02
CA GLU A 179 -9.37 4.22 -16.45
C GLU A 179 -9.70 2.81 -16.97
N SER A 180 -9.39 1.77 -16.15
CA SER A 180 -9.69 0.37 -16.49
C SER A 180 -11.20 0.12 -16.61
N THR A 181 -11.98 0.59 -15.64
CA THR A 181 -13.45 0.39 -15.66
C THR A 181 -14.12 1.23 -16.73
N ASP A 182 -13.64 2.43 -17.02
CA ASP A 182 -14.09 3.25 -18.14
C ASP A 182 -13.78 2.56 -19.49
N GLY A 183 -12.57 1.99 -19.60
CA GLY A 183 -12.18 1.22 -20.79
C GLY A 183 -13.01 -0.05 -20.99
N LEU A 184 -13.37 -0.77 -19.93
CA LEU A 184 -14.28 -1.91 -19.97
C LEU A 184 -15.70 -1.49 -20.38
N SER A 185 -16.22 -0.42 -19.79
CA SER A 185 -17.55 0.11 -20.08
C SER A 185 -17.70 0.54 -21.55
N SER A 186 -16.66 1.17 -22.09
CA SER A 186 -16.63 1.63 -23.49
C SER A 186 -16.22 0.56 -24.50
N GLY A 187 -15.77 -0.61 -24.05
CA GLY A 187 -15.24 -1.67 -24.93
C GLY A 187 -13.87 -1.35 -25.52
N GLN A 188 -13.14 -0.40 -24.95
CA GLN A 188 -11.76 -0.06 -25.37
C GLN A 188 -10.75 -1.10 -24.88
N ILE A 189 -11.04 -1.79 -23.77
CA ILE A 189 -10.31 -2.95 -23.28
C ILE A 189 -11.25 -4.12 -23.03
N ASP A 190 -10.73 -5.34 -23.04
CA ASP A 190 -11.51 -6.57 -22.91
C ASP A 190 -11.58 -7.09 -21.48
N ALA A 191 -10.52 -6.87 -20.69
CA ALA A 191 -10.40 -7.30 -19.29
C ALA A 191 -9.48 -6.39 -18.50
N ALA A 192 -9.57 -6.44 -17.15
CA ALA A 192 -8.70 -5.68 -16.26
C ALA A 192 -8.38 -6.48 -15.01
N PHE A 193 -7.10 -6.47 -14.60
CA PHE A 193 -6.69 -6.90 -13.27
C PHE A 193 -6.92 -5.76 -12.28
N ILE A 194 -7.58 -6.09 -11.17
CA ILE A 194 -7.84 -5.16 -10.05
C ILE A 194 -7.50 -5.89 -8.76
N THR A 195 -6.36 -5.55 -8.14
CA THR A 195 -5.96 -6.07 -6.82
C THR A 195 -6.36 -5.07 -5.75
N SER A 196 -7.39 -5.38 -4.99
CA SER A 196 -7.98 -4.47 -4.03
C SER A 196 -8.83 -5.19 -2.99
N GLY A 197 -9.22 -4.50 -1.92
CA GLY A 197 -10.34 -4.96 -1.11
C GLY A 197 -11.64 -4.93 -1.91
N TYR A 198 -12.45 -5.99 -1.79
CA TYR A 198 -13.78 -5.99 -2.42
C TYR A 198 -14.89 -5.80 -1.36
N PRO A 199 -16.03 -5.17 -1.71
CA PRO A 199 -16.29 -4.51 -3.00
C PRO A 199 -15.32 -3.34 -3.25
N THR A 200 -14.87 -3.20 -4.51
CA THR A 200 -13.99 -2.12 -4.94
C THR A 200 -14.82 -1.05 -5.63
N GLY A 201 -14.66 0.22 -5.26
CA GLY A 201 -15.48 1.32 -5.78
C GLY A 201 -15.52 1.41 -7.32
N ALA A 202 -14.37 1.22 -7.98
CA ALA A 202 -14.28 1.18 -9.44
C ALA A 202 -15.17 0.09 -10.06
N VAL A 203 -15.15 -1.13 -9.49
CA VAL A 203 -15.93 -2.27 -10.00
C VAL A 203 -17.42 -2.10 -9.70
N GLU A 204 -17.78 -1.54 -8.54
CA GLU A 204 -19.19 -1.19 -8.22
C GLU A 204 -19.73 -0.16 -9.21
N GLY A 205 -18.95 0.88 -9.52
CA GLY A 205 -19.32 1.88 -10.53
C GLY A 205 -19.54 1.27 -11.91
N LEU A 206 -18.65 0.39 -12.36
CA LEU A 206 -18.81 -0.35 -13.61
C LEU A 206 -20.09 -1.21 -13.59
N ASN A 207 -20.32 -1.96 -12.51
CA ASN A 207 -21.44 -2.87 -12.37
C ASN A 207 -22.81 -2.15 -12.35
N ALA A 208 -22.84 -0.87 -12.01
CA ALA A 208 -24.07 -0.08 -12.05
C ALA A 208 -24.62 0.11 -13.47
N THR A 209 -23.78 0.00 -14.50
CA THR A 209 -24.12 0.25 -15.91
C THR A 209 -23.84 -0.91 -16.84
N THR A 210 -23.01 -1.86 -16.43
CA THR A 210 -22.49 -2.94 -17.27
C THR A 210 -22.46 -4.25 -16.48
N GLU A 211 -22.96 -5.35 -17.01
CA GLU A 211 -22.92 -6.66 -16.35
C GLU A 211 -21.45 -7.14 -16.22
N VAL A 212 -20.93 -7.09 -15.00
CA VAL A 212 -19.57 -7.49 -14.65
C VAL A 212 -19.47 -9.02 -14.55
N VAL A 213 -18.36 -9.55 -15.03
CA VAL A 213 -17.95 -10.94 -14.84
C VAL A 213 -16.57 -10.96 -14.19
N ILE A 214 -16.42 -11.74 -13.14
CA ILE A 214 -15.12 -12.01 -12.51
C ILE A 214 -14.65 -13.40 -12.94
N ILE A 215 -13.47 -13.47 -13.52
CA ILE A 215 -12.87 -14.73 -13.97
C ILE A 215 -12.23 -15.43 -12.78
N PRO A 216 -12.61 -16.68 -12.45
CA PRO A 216 -12.08 -17.39 -11.31
C PRO A 216 -10.60 -17.78 -11.51
N VAL A 217 -9.86 -17.83 -10.40
CA VAL A 217 -8.57 -18.52 -10.34
C VAL A 217 -8.82 -19.97 -9.91
N GLU A 218 -8.52 -20.90 -10.78
CA GLU A 218 -8.72 -22.32 -10.52
C GLU A 218 -7.88 -22.81 -9.35
N ALA A 219 -8.42 -23.74 -8.52
CA ALA A 219 -7.76 -24.20 -7.30
C ALA A 219 -6.33 -24.72 -7.55
N ALA A 220 -6.11 -25.48 -8.63
CA ALA A 220 -4.79 -26.00 -8.99
C ALA A 220 -3.81 -24.85 -9.35
N LYS A 221 -4.29 -23.80 -10.02
CA LYS A 221 -3.50 -22.62 -10.37
C LYS A 221 -3.20 -21.75 -9.14
N ALA A 222 -4.12 -21.64 -8.22
CA ALA A 222 -3.88 -21.00 -6.94
C ALA A 222 -2.80 -21.77 -6.12
N ASP A 223 -2.83 -23.11 -6.10
CA ASP A 223 -1.80 -23.92 -5.44
C ASP A 223 -0.43 -23.75 -6.09
N GLU A 224 -0.34 -23.73 -7.43
CA GLU A 224 0.87 -23.49 -8.19
C GLU A 224 1.43 -22.08 -7.90
N LEU A 225 0.56 -21.04 -7.87
CA LEU A 225 0.94 -19.67 -7.55
C LEU A 225 1.52 -19.57 -6.14
N ILE A 226 0.84 -20.12 -5.13
CA ILE A 226 1.27 -20.06 -3.72
C ILE A 226 2.59 -20.83 -3.51
N ALA A 227 2.76 -21.95 -4.19
CA ALA A 227 4.02 -22.71 -4.12
C ALA A 227 5.22 -21.90 -4.66
N LYS A 228 5.00 -21.06 -5.68
CA LYS A 228 6.03 -20.21 -6.29
C LYS A 228 6.18 -18.87 -5.59
N TYR A 229 5.08 -18.29 -5.15
CA TYR A 229 4.98 -16.96 -4.54
C TYR A 229 4.23 -17.06 -3.19
N PRO A 230 4.91 -17.37 -2.09
CA PRO A 230 4.29 -17.74 -0.82
C PRO A 230 3.56 -16.60 -0.08
N TYR A 231 3.50 -15.43 -0.68
CA TYR A 231 2.75 -14.27 -0.15
C TYR A 231 1.26 -14.32 -0.49
N TYR A 232 0.89 -15.14 -1.47
CA TYR A 232 -0.51 -15.33 -1.83
C TYR A 232 -1.21 -16.28 -0.86
N THR A 233 -2.50 -16.01 -0.69
CA THR A 233 -3.44 -16.91 -0.02
C THR A 233 -4.63 -17.19 -0.94
N LYS A 234 -5.26 -18.36 -0.78
CA LYS A 234 -6.54 -18.61 -1.44
C LYS A 234 -7.61 -17.70 -0.85
N GLY A 235 -8.44 -17.16 -1.69
CA GLY A 235 -9.54 -16.28 -1.35
C GLY A 235 -10.80 -16.62 -2.16
N VAL A 236 -11.88 -15.96 -1.81
CA VAL A 236 -13.17 -16.09 -2.50
C VAL A 236 -13.81 -14.70 -2.56
N ILE A 237 -14.32 -14.31 -3.72
CA ILE A 237 -15.22 -13.16 -3.82
C ILE A 237 -16.63 -13.70 -3.62
N SER A 238 -17.28 -13.28 -2.54
CA SER A 238 -18.56 -13.85 -2.11
C SER A 238 -19.71 -13.53 -3.09
N ALA A 239 -20.62 -14.49 -3.21
CA ALA A 239 -21.89 -14.28 -3.90
C ALA A 239 -22.59 -13.01 -3.42
N GLY A 240 -23.28 -12.34 -4.34
CA GLY A 240 -23.91 -11.03 -4.09
C GLY A 240 -22.99 -9.82 -4.32
N THR A 241 -21.66 -9.97 -4.16
CA THR A 241 -20.70 -8.92 -4.54
C THR A 241 -20.82 -8.67 -6.04
N TYR A 242 -20.97 -7.42 -6.46
CA TYR A 242 -21.19 -7.04 -7.87
C TYR A 242 -22.33 -7.80 -8.58
N GLY A 243 -23.32 -8.31 -7.83
CA GLY A 243 -24.40 -9.12 -8.39
C GLY A 243 -24.01 -10.55 -8.78
N LEU A 244 -22.85 -11.05 -8.35
CA LEU A 244 -22.40 -12.42 -8.62
C LEU A 244 -23.40 -13.46 -8.07
N ALA A 245 -23.79 -14.43 -8.92
CA ALA A 245 -24.74 -15.48 -8.53
C ALA A 245 -24.16 -16.52 -7.56
N ALA A 246 -22.84 -16.69 -7.53
CA ALA A 246 -22.12 -17.67 -6.72
C ALA A 246 -20.77 -17.09 -6.29
N ASP A 247 -20.15 -17.75 -5.30
CA ASP A 247 -18.79 -17.47 -4.90
C ASP A 247 -17.81 -17.69 -6.04
N VAL A 248 -16.85 -16.77 -6.21
CA VAL A 248 -15.80 -16.83 -7.25
C VAL A 248 -14.46 -17.09 -6.57
N PRO A 249 -13.79 -18.23 -6.82
CA PRO A 249 -12.46 -18.51 -6.32
C PRO A 249 -11.45 -17.47 -6.83
N ALA A 250 -10.62 -16.99 -5.92
CA ALA A 250 -9.62 -15.97 -6.19
C ALA A 250 -8.37 -16.20 -5.33
N VAL A 251 -7.37 -15.36 -5.50
CA VAL A 251 -6.17 -15.28 -4.64
C VAL A 251 -6.04 -13.87 -4.08
N SER A 252 -5.39 -13.77 -2.93
CA SER A 252 -5.19 -12.50 -2.25
C SER A 252 -3.75 -12.36 -1.76
N VAL A 253 -3.29 -11.12 -1.64
CA VAL A 253 -2.10 -10.70 -0.90
C VAL A 253 -2.55 -9.84 0.29
N LEU A 254 -1.65 -9.49 1.20
CA LEU A 254 -1.99 -8.67 2.36
C LEU A 254 -1.74 -7.17 2.07
N ALA A 255 -2.73 -6.31 2.31
CA ALA A 255 -2.55 -4.87 2.41
C ALA A 255 -1.86 -4.51 3.72
N MET A 256 -0.90 -3.60 3.70
CA MET A 256 -0.18 -3.13 4.88
C MET A 256 0.05 -1.62 4.82
N ILE A 257 0.38 -1.05 5.99
CA ILE A 257 1.02 0.27 6.11
C ILE A 257 2.50 0.08 6.38
N ILE A 258 3.29 0.86 5.67
CA ILE A 258 4.72 1.03 5.92
C ILE A 258 5.03 2.51 6.18
N VAL A 259 6.13 2.75 6.85
CA VAL A 259 6.66 4.09 7.14
C VAL A 259 8.16 4.14 6.83
N ASP A 260 8.71 5.36 6.73
CA ASP A 260 10.15 5.55 6.75
C ASP A 260 10.74 5.03 8.07
N ALA A 261 11.84 4.31 7.97
CA ALA A 261 12.52 3.72 9.14
C ALA A 261 13.08 4.75 10.12
N GLU A 262 13.28 5.99 9.67
CA GLU A 262 13.81 7.09 10.47
C GLU A 262 12.70 7.95 11.13
N LEU A 263 11.42 7.61 10.88
CA LEU A 263 10.32 8.30 11.55
C LEU A 263 10.39 8.01 13.07
N PRO A 264 10.24 9.02 13.96
CA PRO A 264 10.36 8.83 15.40
C PRO A 264 9.41 7.77 15.96
N ASP A 265 9.90 6.99 16.95
CA ASP A 265 9.16 5.88 17.56
C ASP A 265 7.82 6.29 18.17
N ASP A 266 7.75 7.47 18.77
CA ASP A 266 6.54 8.02 19.38
C ASP A 266 5.51 8.45 18.34
N ILE A 267 5.95 9.00 17.21
CA ILE A 267 5.08 9.33 16.07
C ILE A 267 4.50 8.04 15.48
N VAL A 268 5.34 7.03 15.21
CA VAL A 268 4.85 5.76 14.65
C VAL A 268 3.99 4.98 15.63
N TYR A 269 4.27 5.05 16.93
CA TYR A 269 3.37 4.51 17.97
C TYR A 269 1.98 5.13 17.87
N ASN A 270 1.89 6.46 17.80
CA ASN A 270 0.62 7.18 17.71
C ASN A 270 -0.11 6.93 16.36
N ILE A 271 0.63 6.87 15.24
CA ILE A 271 0.08 6.46 13.94
C ILE A 271 -0.56 5.06 14.04
N THR A 272 0.18 4.10 14.62
CA THR A 272 -0.31 2.73 14.79
C THR A 272 -1.56 2.69 15.64
N LYS A 273 -1.54 3.39 16.79
CA LYS A 273 -2.68 3.51 17.67
C LYS A 273 -3.89 4.11 16.92
N ALA A 274 -3.72 5.24 16.24
CA ALA A 274 -4.79 5.89 15.50
C ALA A 274 -5.46 4.94 14.48
N ILE A 275 -4.67 4.20 13.69
CA ILE A 275 -5.19 3.28 12.69
C ILE A 275 -5.96 2.10 13.32
N TYR A 276 -5.42 1.48 14.37
CA TYR A 276 -5.97 0.23 14.89
C TYR A 276 -7.02 0.41 15.99
N THR A 277 -7.14 1.60 16.60
CA THR A 277 -8.16 1.84 17.65
C THR A 277 -9.41 2.56 17.16
N HIS A 278 -9.41 3.09 15.92
CA HIS A 278 -10.57 3.78 15.33
C HIS A 278 -11.23 2.99 14.20
N THR A 279 -11.00 1.68 14.13
CA THR A 279 -11.52 0.83 13.03
C THR A 279 -13.04 0.77 12.96
N ASP A 280 -13.73 1.00 14.07
CA ASP A 280 -15.18 1.12 14.18
C ASP A 280 -15.77 2.37 13.49
N LYS A 281 -14.95 3.40 13.26
CA LYS A 281 -15.33 4.61 12.53
C LYS A 281 -15.17 4.47 11.01
N ILE A 282 -14.54 3.40 10.53
CA ILE A 282 -14.30 3.19 9.10
C ILE A 282 -15.58 2.72 8.43
N THR A 283 -16.09 3.49 7.48
CA THR A 283 -17.32 3.15 6.73
C THR A 283 -17.09 2.12 5.62
N HIS A 284 -15.87 2.01 5.10
CA HIS A 284 -15.53 1.03 4.06
C HIS A 284 -15.59 -0.40 4.61
N ALA A 285 -16.15 -1.34 3.84
CA ALA A 285 -16.36 -2.74 4.25
C ALA A 285 -15.08 -3.41 4.80
N ARG A 286 -13.91 -3.05 4.28
CA ARG A 286 -12.61 -3.60 4.73
C ARG A 286 -12.16 -3.11 6.09
N GLY A 287 -12.75 -2.06 6.66
CA GLY A 287 -12.47 -1.61 8.02
C GLY A 287 -12.64 -2.74 9.05
N SER A 288 -13.65 -3.59 8.89
CA SER A 288 -13.91 -4.73 9.78
C SER A 288 -12.83 -5.83 9.78
N ASN A 289 -11.95 -5.83 8.76
CA ASN A 289 -10.84 -6.78 8.66
C ASN A 289 -9.58 -6.30 9.39
N ILE A 290 -9.49 -5.00 9.71
CA ILE A 290 -8.33 -4.41 10.38
C ILE A 290 -8.44 -4.72 11.87
N LYS A 291 -7.54 -5.58 12.37
CA LYS A 291 -7.58 -6.08 13.75
C LYS A 291 -6.20 -6.08 14.37
N ILE A 292 -6.13 -5.70 15.64
CA ILE A 292 -4.89 -5.70 16.43
C ILE A 292 -4.30 -7.11 16.51
N GLU A 293 -5.14 -8.12 16.72
CA GLU A 293 -4.74 -9.50 16.96
C GLU A 293 -3.99 -10.14 15.78
N THR A 294 -4.28 -9.70 14.56
CA THR A 294 -3.71 -10.26 13.33
C THR A 294 -2.81 -9.26 12.58
N ALA A 295 -2.59 -8.08 13.15
CA ALA A 295 -1.88 -7.00 12.48
C ALA A 295 -0.43 -7.33 12.09
N LEU A 296 0.21 -8.25 12.77
CA LEU A 296 1.59 -8.66 12.50
C LEU A 296 1.70 -9.96 11.68
N ASP A 297 0.57 -10.61 11.38
CA ASP A 297 0.57 -11.84 10.59
C ASP A 297 0.86 -11.55 9.11
N GLY A 298 1.84 -12.24 8.54
CA GLY A 298 2.15 -12.14 7.11
C GLY A 298 2.83 -10.84 6.66
N VAL A 299 3.29 -10.00 7.58
CA VAL A 299 3.91 -8.69 7.28
C VAL A 299 5.19 -8.81 6.44
N GLY A 300 6.04 -9.83 6.69
CA GLY A 300 7.17 -10.20 5.82
C GLY A 300 8.40 -9.29 5.86
N ILE A 301 8.35 -8.14 6.51
CA ILE A 301 9.46 -7.20 6.72
C ILE A 301 9.54 -6.75 8.19
N ASP A 302 10.64 -6.09 8.57
CA ASP A 302 10.82 -5.60 9.94
C ASP A 302 9.72 -4.60 10.32
N VAL A 303 9.14 -4.80 11.51
CA VAL A 303 8.17 -3.89 12.12
C VAL A 303 8.90 -2.70 12.75
N HIS A 304 8.34 -1.50 12.60
CA HIS A 304 8.90 -0.30 13.23
C HIS A 304 8.83 -0.41 14.76
N PRO A 305 9.89 0.02 15.50
CA PRO A 305 9.90 -0.09 16.97
C PRO A 305 8.69 0.56 17.65
N GLY A 306 8.25 1.73 17.17
CA GLY A 306 7.04 2.40 17.68
C GLY A 306 5.77 1.58 17.48
N ALA A 307 5.59 0.98 16.29
CA ALA A 307 4.45 0.09 16.03
C ALA A 307 4.52 -1.18 16.89
N LYS A 308 5.72 -1.79 16.99
CA LYS A 308 5.94 -2.96 17.83
C LYS A 308 5.58 -2.68 19.28
N LYS A 309 5.98 -1.53 19.83
CA LYS A 309 5.65 -1.10 21.18
C LYS A 309 4.14 -1.06 21.40
N PHE A 310 3.38 -0.46 20.48
CA PHE A 310 1.92 -0.42 20.57
C PHE A 310 1.33 -1.83 20.65
N PHE A 311 1.69 -2.73 19.73
CA PHE A 311 1.13 -4.09 19.73
C PHE A 311 1.55 -4.92 20.94
N ASP A 312 2.75 -4.72 21.49
CA ASP A 312 3.20 -5.43 22.69
C ASP A 312 2.41 -4.99 23.94
N GLU A 313 1.91 -3.75 23.98
CA GLU A 313 1.04 -3.24 25.04
C GLU A 313 -0.42 -3.75 24.96
N GLN A 314 -0.82 -4.36 23.82
CA GLN A 314 -2.18 -4.91 23.63
C GLN A 314 -2.28 -6.40 23.97
N LYS A 315 -1.16 -7.07 24.29
CA LYS A 315 -1.11 -8.48 24.68
C LYS A 315 -1.43 -8.66 26.16
#